data_8f71f338a706012c8e0d32a3a3e062e4
#
_entry.id   8f71f338a706012c8e0d32a3a3e062e4
#
_cell.length_a   1.000
_cell.length_b   1.000
_cell.length_c   1.000
_cell.angle_alpha   90.00
_cell.angle_beta   90.00
_cell.angle_gamma   90.00
#
_symmetry.space_group_name_H-M   'P 1'
#
loop_
_entity.id
_entity.type
_entity.pdbx_description
1 polymer ?
#
loop_
_entity_poly.entity_id
_entity_poly.type
_entity_poly.pdbx_seq_one_letter_code
_entity_poly.pdbx_strand_id
1 'polypeptide(L)'
;MAPRKRLLLGVLLSTVVVVPAMAALKEGDAAPDFKTEASLAGKEFTFSLKDALKKGPVVVYFYPSAYTGGCNVQAHTFAENKDKFTAAGATII
;
A
#
# COMPACT_ATOMS: atom_id res chain seq x y z
N MET A 1 -23.89 -44.93 -19.07
CA MET A 1 -24.32 -45.09 -17.70
C MET A 1 -23.41 -44.34 -16.75
N ALA A 2 -22.71 -45.05 -15.98
CA ALA A 2 -21.84 -44.42 -14.97
C ALA A 2 -20.86 -43.40 -15.54
N PRO A 3 -20.29 -43.56 -16.70
CA PRO A 3 -19.28 -42.63 -17.21
C PRO A 3 -19.70 -41.19 -17.30
N ARG A 4 -20.94 -40.96 -17.54
CA ARG A 4 -21.42 -39.61 -17.72
C ARG A 4 -21.34 -38.77 -16.48
N LYS A 5 -21.47 -39.38 -15.35
CA LYS A 5 -21.47 -38.69 -14.08
C LYS A 5 -20.11 -38.06 -13.78
N ARG A 6 -19.07 -38.69 -14.22
CA ARG A 6 -17.73 -38.21 -13.95
C ARG A 6 -17.41 -36.93 -14.69
N LEU A 7 -18.00 -36.77 -15.85
CA LEU A 7 -17.79 -35.55 -16.61
C LEU A 7 -18.33 -34.32 -15.89
N LEU A 8 -19.46 -34.50 -15.22
CA LEU A 8 -20.07 -33.42 -14.47
C LEU A 8 -19.17 -32.95 -13.35
N LEU A 9 -18.50 -33.88 -12.68
CA LEU A 9 -17.59 -33.53 -11.61
C LEU A 9 -16.43 -32.69 -12.11
N GLY A 10 -15.90 -33.01 -13.25
CA GLY A 10 -14.83 -32.23 -13.84
C GLY A 10 -15.23 -30.80 -14.12
N VAL A 11 -16.44 -30.59 -14.56
CA VAL A 11 -16.95 -29.26 -14.83
C VAL A 11 -17.06 -28.46 -13.54
N LEU A 12 -17.52 -29.07 -12.48
CA LEU A 12 -17.67 -28.36 -11.22
C LEU A 12 -16.34 -27.86 -10.69
N LEU A 13 -15.29 -28.61 -10.85
CA LEU A 13 -13.99 -28.21 -10.36
C LEU A 13 -13.49 -26.97 -11.05
N SER A 14 -13.77 -26.81 -12.33
CA SER A 14 -13.28 -25.67 -13.07
C SER A 14 -13.94 -24.36 -12.68
N THR A 15 -15.08 -24.39 -12.02
CA THR A 15 -15.80 -23.20 -11.66
C THR A 15 -15.37 -22.59 -10.32
N VAL A 16 -14.56 -23.30 -9.57
CA VAL A 16 -14.24 -22.92 -8.21
C VAL A 16 -13.09 -21.92 -8.15
N VAL A 17 -12.29 -21.85 -9.16
CA VAL A 17 -11.05 -21.08 -9.13
C VAL A 17 -11.34 -19.66 -9.58
N VAL A 18 -11.94 -18.88 -8.72
CA VAL A 18 -12.13 -17.45 -8.96
C VAL A 18 -11.55 -16.73 -7.78
N VAL A 19 -10.45 -16.04 -8.00
CA VAL A 19 -9.82 -15.22 -6.98
C VAL A 19 -10.06 -13.77 -7.35
N PRO A 20 -10.77 -13.02 -6.53
CA PRO A 20 -10.98 -11.61 -6.81
C PRO A 20 -9.65 -10.86 -6.77
N ALA A 21 -9.45 -9.98 -7.71
CA ALA A 21 -8.31 -9.10 -7.71
C ALA A 21 -8.53 -8.05 -6.62
N MET A 22 -7.57 -7.94 -5.72
CA MET A 22 -7.61 -6.94 -4.65
C MET A 22 -6.73 -5.78 -5.07
N ALA A 23 -7.34 -4.68 -5.44
CA ALA A 23 -6.61 -3.50 -5.91
C ALA A 23 -6.14 -2.61 -4.76
N ALA A 24 -6.79 -2.64 -3.62
CA ALA A 24 -6.47 -1.76 -2.52
C ALA A 24 -6.86 -2.39 -1.18
N LEU A 25 -6.18 -1.98 -0.14
CA LEU A 25 -6.54 -2.32 1.23
C LEU A 25 -7.76 -1.53 1.66
N LYS A 26 -8.51 -2.10 2.56
CA LYS A 26 -9.63 -1.42 3.22
C LYS A 26 -9.18 -0.94 4.58
N GLU A 27 -9.93 -0.01 5.12
CA GLU A 27 -9.72 0.45 6.48
C GLU A 27 -9.77 -0.73 7.45
N GLY A 28 -8.79 -0.81 8.32
CA GLY A 28 -8.66 -1.90 9.27
C GLY A 28 -7.86 -3.09 8.78
N ASP A 29 -7.52 -3.15 7.49
CA ASP A 29 -6.70 -4.22 6.95
C ASP A 29 -5.25 -4.09 7.38
N ALA A 30 -4.56 -5.22 7.51
CA ALA A 30 -3.14 -5.22 7.78
C ALA A 30 -2.37 -4.75 6.55
N ALA A 31 -1.51 -3.76 6.74
CA ALA A 31 -0.65 -3.27 5.67
C ALA A 31 0.49 -4.27 5.44
N PRO A 32 0.79 -4.62 4.18
CA PRO A 32 1.95 -5.45 3.89
C PRO A 32 3.23 -4.69 4.25
N ASP A 33 4.19 -5.40 4.82
CA ASP A 33 5.48 -4.81 5.12
C ASP A 33 6.27 -4.60 3.84
N PHE A 34 7.11 -3.57 3.83
CA PHE A 34 8.00 -3.33 2.71
C PHE A 34 9.26 -2.58 3.13
N LYS A 35 10.30 -2.75 2.33
CA LYS A 35 11.52 -1.97 2.39
C LYS A 35 11.80 -1.44 1.01
N THR A 36 12.25 -0.20 0.93
CA THR A 36 12.57 0.40 -0.36
C THR A 36 13.61 1.49 -0.21
N GLU A 37 14.28 1.80 -1.30
CA GLU A 37 15.14 2.96 -1.35
C GLU A 37 14.29 4.23 -1.28
N ALA A 38 14.72 5.15 -0.46
CA ALA A 38 14.05 6.41 -0.25
C ALA A 38 15.07 7.55 -0.20
N SER A 39 14.59 8.77 -0.23
CA SER A 39 15.46 9.93 -0.06
C SER A 39 14.81 10.97 0.83
N LEU A 40 15.62 11.65 1.60
CA LEU A 40 15.18 12.74 2.45
C LEU A 40 16.20 13.87 2.36
N ALA A 41 15.74 15.04 1.97
CA ALA A 41 16.61 16.22 1.80
C ALA A 41 17.81 15.93 0.89
N GLY A 42 17.58 15.17 -0.18
CA GLY A 42 18.61 14.81 -1.15
C GLY A 42 19.51 13.65 -0.76
N LYS A 43 19.30 13.05 0.39
CA LYS A 43 20.09 11.89 0.84
C LYS A 43 19.29 10.63 0.70
N GLU A 44 19.90 9.61 0.12
CA GLU A 44 19.30 8.30 -0.04
C GLU A 44 19.46 7.47 1.23
N PHE A 45 18.45 6.66 1.50
CA PHE A 45 18.48 5.72 2.61
C PHE A 45 17.49 4.58 2.33
N THR A 46 17.60 3.50 3.08
CA THR A 46 16.64 2.41 3.01
C THR A 46 15.52 2.67 4.00
N PHE A 47 14.29 2.77 3.50
CA PHE A 47 13.10 2.89 4.34
C PHE A 47 12.52 1.52 4.65
N SER A 48 12.25 1.27 5.92
CA SER A 48 11.56 0.07 6.39
C SER A 48 10.27 0.47 7.09
N LEU A 49 9.14 0.02 6.56
CA LEU A 49 7.85 0.31 7.18
C LEU A 49 7.78 -0.26 8.59
N LYS A 50 8.27 -1.48 8.79
CA LYS A 50 8.27 -2.12 10.09
C LYS A 50 9.03 -1.31 11.14
N ASP A 51 10.18 -0.78 10.77
CA ASP A 51 10.97 0.03 11.69
C ASP A 51 10.32 1.38 11.96
N ALA A 52 9.72 1.98 10.96
CA ALA A 52 9.02 3.26 11.12
C ALA A 52 7.80 3.11 12.03
N LEU A 53 7.07 2.01 11.92
CA LEU A 53 5.89 1.75 12.75
C LEU A 53 6.24 1.57 14.23
N LYS A 54 7.46 1.20 14.55
CA LYS A 54 7.90 1.12 15.95
C LYS A 54 7.92 2.49 16.64
N LYS A 55 8.05 3.55 15.85
CA LYS A 55 8.12 4.92 16.38
C LYS A 55 6.75 5.57 16.48
N GLY A 56 5.76 5.07 15.77
CA GLY A 56 4.42 5.63 15.75
C GLY A 56 3.71 5.42 14.42
N PRO A 57 2.55 6.03 14.23
CA PRO A 57 1.81 5.94 12.98
C PRO A 57 2.64 6.45 11.79
N VAL A 58 2.42 5.85 10.63
CA VAL A 58 3.08 6.25 9.38
C VAL A 58 2.01 6.62 8.37
N VAL A 59 2.15 7.81 7.81
CA VAL A 59 1.27 8.28 6.73
C VAL A 59 1.99 8.07 5.42
N VAL A 60 1.45 7.21 4.58
CA VAL A 60 1.98 6.92 3.25
C VAL A 60 1.04 7.54 2.23
N TYR A 61 1.57 8.34 1.33
CA TYR A 61 0.76 8.87 0.24
C TYR A 61 1.44 8.63 -1.10
N PHE A 62 0.63 8.48 -2.13
CA PHE A 62 1.09 8.18 -3.47
C PHE A 62 0.71 9.31 -4.41
N TYR A 63 1.50 9.47 -5.45
CA TYR A 63 1.21 10.45 -6.50
C TYR A 63 1.64 9.87 -7.84
N PRO A 64 0.88 10.13 -8.91
CA PRO A 64 1.18 9.52 -10.21
C PRO A 64 2.39 10.13 -10.90
N SER A 65 2.73 11.39 -10.61
CA SER A 65 3.82 12.06 -11.28
C SER A 65 4.34 13.24 -10.46
N ALA A 66 5.63 13.29 -10.27
CA ALA A 66 6.29 14.44 -9.68
C ALA A 66 6.21 15.65 -10.62
N TYR A 67 6.32 16.85 -10.06
CA TYR A 67 6.32 18.11 -10.80
C TYR A 67 5.04 18.42 -11.55
N THR A 68 3.93 17.78 -11.20
CA THR A 68 2.60 18.16 -11.68
C THR A 68 1.94 19.07 -10.64
N GLY A 69 1.00 19.94 -11.08
CA GLY A 69 0.41 20.94 -10.20
C GLY A 69 -0.21 20.35 -8.94
N GLY A 70 -1.09 19.34 -9.08
CA GLY A 70 -1.76 18.74 -7.93
C GLY A 70 -0.82 18.00 -7.00
N CYS A 71 0.13 17.25 -7.54
CA CYS A 71 1.11 16.52 -6.75
C CYS A 71 2.05 17.45 -6.01
N ASN A 72 2.46 18.53 -6.63
CA ASN A 72 3.30 19.52 -5.98
C ASN A 72 2.59 20.22 -4.84
N VAL A 73 1.32 20.57 -5.00
CA VAL A 73 0.51 21.18 -3.95
C VAL A 73 0.38 20.23 -2.76
N GLN A 74 0.11 18.95 -3.02
CA GLN A 74 -0.01 17.96 -1.97
C GLN A 74 1.29 17.81 -1.19
N ALA A 75 2.41 17.69 -1.89
CA ALA A 75 3.71 17.55 -1.26
C ALA A 75 4.04 18.78 -0.42
N HIS A 76 3.76 19.96 -0.93
CA HIS A 76 3.97 21.21 -0.20
C HIS A 76 3.11 21.29 1.05
N THR A 77 1.86 20.87 0.97
CA THR A 77 0.95 20.86 2.11
C THR A 77 1.45 19.94 3.21
N PHE A 78 1.94 18.76 2.86
CA PHE A 78 2.54 17.87 3.85
C PHE A 78 3.79 18.48 4.47
N ALA A 79 4.64 19.11 3.65
CA ALA A 79 5.86 19.74 4.15
C ALA A 79 5.55 20.90 5.11
N GLU A 80 4.58 21.73 4.80
CA GLU A 80 4.15 22.82 5.68
C GLU A 80 3.62 22.34 7.01
N ASN A 81 2.98 21.19 7.04
CA ASN A 81 2.36 20.64 8.23
C ASN A 81 3.20 19.55 8.91
N LYS A 82 4.44 19.35 8.47
CA LYS A 82 5.29 18.30 8.99
C LYS A 82 5.41 18.34 10.50
N ASP A 83 5.58 19.51 11.08
CA ASP A 83 5.75 19.64 12.53
C ASP A 83 4.51 19.20 13.29
N LYS A 84 3.33 19.40 12.73
CA LYS A 84 2.08 18.95 13.33
C LYS A 84 2.00 17.43 13.36
N PHE A 85 2.41 16.77 12.28
CA PHE A 85 2.46 15.31 12.24
C PHE A 85 3.50 14.76 13.19
N THR A 86 4.66 15.38 13.25
CA THR A 86 5.72 14.97 14.17
C THR A 86 5.26 15.11 15.63
N ALA A 87 4.59 16.21 15.95
CA ALA A 87 4.05 16.42 17.29
C ALA A 87 3.01 15.37 17.67
N ALA A 88 2.27 14.85 16.70
CA ALA A 88 1.33 13.76 16.92
C ALA A 88 1.99 12.38 16.93
N GLY A 89 3.30 12.31 16.76
CA GLY A 89 4.04 11.06 16.73
C GLY A 89 4.01 10.33 15.38
N ALA A 90 3.54 10.98 14.32
CA ALA A 90 3.41 10.37 13.01
C ALA A 90 4.59 10.68 12.10
N THR A 91 4.91 9.74 11.23
CA THR A 91 5.91 9.87 10.17
C THR A 91 5.18 9.94 8.83
N ILE A 92 5.60 10.85 7.96
CA ILE A 92 5.06 10.97 6.59
C ILE A 92 6.09 10.45 5.62
N ILE A 93 5.63 9.66 4.69
CA ILE A 93 6.48 9.14 3.65
C ILE A 93 5.81 9.23 2.28
#